data_695a408fce88e55566644acbabcd7bf2
#
_entry.id   695a408fce88e55566644acbabcd7bf2
#
_cell.length_a   1.000
_cell.length_b   1.000
_cell.length_c   1.000
_cell.angle_alpha   90.00
_cell.angle_beta   90.00
_cell.angle_gamma   90.00
#
_symmetry.space_group_name_H-M   'P 1'
#
loop_
_entity.id
_entity.type
_entity.pdbx_description
1 polymer ?
#
loop_
_entity_poly.entity_id
_entity_poly.type
_entity_poly.pdbx_seq_one_letter_code
_entity_poly.pdbx_strand_id
1 'polypeptide(L)'
;MYIFAFLPIFALLILENMKKTIYLLAALLLLLSSCKSKKNLVSPIARPVLNTDSIRPDSSDVVARLFAPDTSGLKKLSARRKAAEKRQVASSGITRSIPPVVARGTNITSSAVSVSSVYPGIDRVKRYEFTHRDVPEAFDGFRIAFISDLHYKSLFKEKGLESLVRLLNAQHADVLLMGGDYQEGCQFVPELFAALAKVKTPLGTYGVMGNNDYERCHDEIIREMKRYGMRPLEHQLDTLRRNGEQIILAGVRNPFDLANNGVSPTLSLSPADFVILLVHTPDYAEDVSVANSDLVLAGHTHGGQVRIFGYAPIIPSHYGSRFLTGLKYNSAKIPMIVTNGIGTSNKNIRIGAPAEIVMITLHRLRNE
;
A
#
# COMPACT_ATOMS: atom_id res chain seq x y z
N MET A 1 -25.83 3.25 52.78
CA MET A 1 -26.49 1.96 52.50
C MET A 1 -27.25 2.06 51.16
N TYR A 2 -26.59 2.41 50.04
CA TYR A 2 -27.24 2.54 48.72
C TYR A 2 -26.39 2.02 47.53
N ILE A 3 -25.37 1.17 47.75
CA ILE A 3 -24.46 0.70 46.67
C ILE A 3 -24.86 -0.67 46.11
N PHE A 4 -25.74 -1.43 46.76
CA PHE A 4 -26.09 -2.81 46.37
C PHE A 4 -27.30 -2.96 45.41
N ALA A 5 -28.02 -1.90 45.10
CA ALA A 5 -29.24 -1.99 44.27
C ALA A 5 -29.00 -1.83 42.74
N PHE A 6 -27.80 -1.38 42.28
CA PHE A 6 -27.53 -1.13 40.87
C PHE A 6 -26.88 -2.29 40.10
N LEU A 7 -26.31 -3.28 40.79
CA LEU A 7 -25.63 -4.40 40.12
C LEU A 7 -26.53 -5.30 39.26
N PRO A 8 -27.78 -5.64 39.63
CA PRO A 8 -28.62 -6.50 38.81
C PRO A 8 -29.15 -5.81 37.56
N ILE A 9 -29.40 -4.50 37.60
CA ILE A 9 -29.90 -3.73 36.44
C ILE A 9 -28.80 -3.58 35.37
N PHE A 10 -27.56 -3.36 35.81
CA PHE A 10 -26.41 -3.25 34.89
C PHE A 10 -26.09 -4.61 34.25
N ALA A 11 -26.18 -5.69 34.98
CA ALA A 11 -26.01 -7.06 34.45
C ALA A 11 -27.10 -7.40 33.42
N LEU A 12 -28.36 -7.00 33.66
CA LEU A 12 -29.49 -7.24 32.76
C LEU A 12 -29.32 -6.46 31.44
N LEU A 13 -28.86 -5.20 31.50
CA LEU A 13 -28.57 -4.36 30.32
C LEU A 13 -27.42 -4.92 29.45
N ILE A 14 -26.39 -5.47 30.11
CA ILE A 14 -25.27 -6.14 29.41
C ILE A 14 -25.77 -7.42 28.73
N LEU A 15 -26.60 -8.20 29.37
CA LEU A 15 -27.14 -9.45 28.83
C LEU A 15 -28.09 -9.20 27.65
N GLU A 16 -28.90 -8.13 27.70
CA GLU A 16 -29.77 -7.74 26.58
C GLU A 16 -28.99 -7.23 25.37
N ASN A 17 -27.95 -6.44 25.59
CA ASN A 17 -27.05 -5.99 24.52
C ASN A 17 -26.25 -7.16 23.92
N MET A 18 -25.80 -8.11 24.70
CA MET A 18 -25.16 -9.34 24.21
C MET A 18 -26.11 -10.18 23.35
N LYS A 19 -27.38 -10.36 23.75
CA LYS A 19 -28.38 -11.07 22.95
C LYS A 19 -28.62 -10.37 21.61
N LYS A 20 -28.77 -9.05 21.58
CA LYS A 20 -28.93 -8.27 20.35
C LYS A 20 -27.71 -8.42 19.41
N THR A 21 -26.52 -8.43 19.97
CA THR A 21 -25.26 -8.63 19.21
C THR A 21 -25.18 -10.04 18.61
N ILE A 22 -25.59 -11.07 19.37
CA ILE A 22 -25.61 -12.46 18.91
C ILE A 22 -26.65 -12.64 17.79
N TYR A 23 -27.84 -12.04 17.90
CA TYR A 23 -28.84 -12.08 16.83
C TYR A 23 -28.40 -11.35 15.58
N LEU A 24 -27.68 -10.22 15.71
CA LEU A 24 -27.10 -9.49 14.58
C LEU A 24 -26.02 -10.33 13.87
N LEU A 25 -25.17 -11.00 14.61
CA LEU A 25 -24.13 -11.91 14.06
C LEU A 25 -24.77 -13.13 13.37
N ALA A 26 -25.82 -13.72 13.95
CA ALA A 26 -26.54 -14.84 13.37
C ALA A 26 -27.28 -14.43 12.06
N ALA A 27 -27.91 -13.26 12.04
CA ALA A 27 -28.51 -12.69 10.84
C ALA A 27 -27.49 -12.40 9.74
N LEU A 28 -26.30 -11.89 10.10
CA LEU A 28 -25.20 -11.65 9.17
C LEU A 28 -24.65 -12.96 8.58
N LEU A 29 -24.54 -14.00 9.39
CA LEU A 29 -24.13 -15.35 8.96
C LEU A 29 -25.17 -15.99 8.03
N LEU A 30 -26.46 -15.79 8.27
CA LEU A 30 -27.54 -16.25 7.42
C LEU A 30 -27.58 -15.51 6.07
N LEU A 31 -27.30 -14.22 6.05
CA LEU A 31 -27.15 -13.42 4.81
C LEU A 31 -25.95 -13.86 3.97
N LEU A 32 -24.84 -14.25 4.63
CA LEU A 32 -23.65 -14.77 3.94
C LEU A 32 -23.85 -16.19 3.40
N SER A 33 -24.71 -16.99 4.01
CA SER A 33 -25.03 -18.37 3.55
C SER A 33 -26.08 -18.43 2.44
N SER A 34 -26.85 -17.34 2.22
CA SER A 34 -27.94 -17.27 1.22
C SER A 34 -27.45 -17.03 -0.21
N CYS A 35 -26.17 -16.82 -0.43
CA CYS A 35 -25.61 -16.56 -1.75
C CYS A 35 -25.13 -17.85 -2.44
N LYS A 36 -26.03 -18.88 -2.55
CA LYS A 36 -25.81 -20.00 -3.46
C LYS A 36 -26.41 -19.66 -4.83
N SER A 37 -25.54 -19.58 -5.79
CA SER A 37 -25.72 -19.41 -7.23
C SER A 37 -26.93 -20.16 -7.79
N LYS A 38 -27.87 -19.45 -8.43
CA LYS A 38 -28.84 -20.02 -9.37
C LYS A 38 -28.12 -20.31 -10.69
N LYS A 39 -27.95 -21.58 -11.00
CA LYS A 39 -27.54 -22.04 -12.34
C LYS A 39 -28.76 -21.88 -13.29
N ASN A 40 -28.64 -21.02 -14.28
CA ASN A 40 -29.59 -20.97 -15.40
C ASN A 40 -29.26 -22.10 -16.37
N LEU A 41 -30.24 -22.98 -16.58
CA LEU A 41 -30.27 -23.95 -17.68
C LEU A 41 -30.52 -23.21 -19.00
N VAL A 42 -29.63 -23.41 -19.97
CA VAL A 42 -29.87 -23.09 -21.38
C VAL A 42 -29.79 -24.38 -22.16
N SER A 43 -30.84 -24.69 -22.92
CA SER A 43 -31.02 -25.86 -23.75
C SER A 43 -30.10 -25.84 -24.99
N PRO A 44 -29.82 -27.00 -25.61
CA PRO A 44 -28.73 -27.15 -26.58
C PRO A 44 -29.19 -26.88 -28.02
N ILE A 45 -28.36 -26.19 -28.78
CA ILE A 45 -28.42 -26.11 -30.25
C ILE A 45 -27.31 -26.98 -30.83
N ALA A 46 -27.66 -27.74 -31.86
CA ALA A 46 -26.91 -28.82 -32.46
C ALA A 46 -25.56 -28.46 -33.08
N ARG A 47 -24.60 -29.41 -33.03
CA ARG A 47 -23.25 -29.35 -33.61
C ARG A 47 -23.20 -29.88 -35.05
N PRO A 48 -22.16 -29.52 -35.81
CA PRO A 48 -21.56 -30.43 -36.77
C PRO A 48 -20.28 -31.06 -36.17
N VAL A 49 -20.11 -32.32 -36.54
CA VAL A 49 -19.03 -33.22 -36.14
C VAL A 49 -17.75 -32.88 -36.93
N LEU A 50 -16.62 -32.77 -36.25
CA LEU A 50 -15.28 -32.98 -36.81
C LEU A 50 -14.44 -33.74 -35.80
N ASN A 51 -13.95 -34.87 -36.26
CA ASN A 51 -13.16 -35.88 -35.52
C ASN A 51 -11.69 -35.50 -35.54
N THR A 52 -11.04 -35.36 -34.40
CA THR A 52 -9.60 -35.62 -34.25
C THR A 52 -9.28 -35.98 -32.81
N ASP A 53 -8.76 -37.20 -32.64
CA ASP A 53 -8.18 -37.68 -31.39
C ASP A 53 -6.95 -36.88 -30.99
N SER A 54 -6.98 -36.28 -29.82
CA SER A 54 -5.77 -35.99 -29.02
C SER A 54 -6.15 -35.66 -27.56
N ILE A 55 -5.52 -36.32 -26.69
CA ILE A 55 -5.58 -36.38 -25.23
C ILE A 55 -5.68 -34.98 -24.61
N ARG A 56 -6.76 -34.69 -23.84
CA ARG A 56 -6.87 -33.50 -22.99
C ARG A 56 -6.51 -33.85 -21.54
N PRO A 57 -5.59 -33.14 -20.89
CA PRO A 57 -5.51 -33.19 -19.45
C PRO A 57 -6.68 -32.36 -18.83
N ASP A 58 -7.17 -32.87 -17.72
CA ASP A 58 -8.32 -32.37 -16.99
C ASP A 58 -8.11 -30.92 -16.51
N SER A 59 -9.05 -30.03 -16.85
CA SER A 59 -8.96 -28.60 -16.58
C SER A 59 -9.03 -28.22 -15.08
N SER A 60 -9.44 -29.16 -14.22
CA SER A 60 -9.48 -28.97 -12.77
C SER A 60 -8.08 -28.93 -12.13
N ASP A 61 -7.13 -29.68 -12.67
CA ASP A 61 -5.75 -29.72 -12.16
C ASP A 61 -4.93 -28.49 -12.57
N VAL A 62 -5.26 -27.83 -13.67
CA VAL A 62 -4.54 -26.63 -14.14
C VAL A 62 -4.89 -25.42 -13.27
N VAL A 63 -6.16 -25.27 -12.88
CA VAL A 63 -6.60 -24.17 -12.01
C VAL A 63 -6.04 -24.34 -10.59
N ALA A 64 -5.99 -25.56 -10.06
CA ALA A 64 -5.42 -25.83 -8.74
C ALA A 64 -3.89 -25.56 -8.69
N ARG A 65 -3.17 -25.77 -9.81
CA ARG A 65 -1.73 -25.48 -9.90
C ARG A 65 -1.40 -23.99 -10.06
N LEU A 66 -2.31 -23.19 -10.61
CA LEU A 66 -2.13 -21.75 -10.77
C LEU A 66 -2.36 -20.95 -9.47
N PHE A 67 -3.06 -21.54 -8.49
CA PHE A 67 -3.39 -20.89 -7.22
C PHE A 67 -2.77 -21.53 -5.98
N ALA A 68 -1.98 -22.61 -6.12
CA ALA A 68 -1.18 -23.14 -5.04
C ALA A 68 0.08 -22.29 -4.87
N PRO A 69 0.33 -21.69 -3.68
CA PRO A 69 1.59 -20.99 -3.46
C PRO A 69 2.73 -22.03 -3.54
N ASP A 70 3.63 -21.83 -4.49
CA ASP A 70 4.85 -22.66 -4.58
C ASP A 70 5.75 -22.36 -3.37
N THR A 71 5.52 -23.13 -2.30
CA THR A 71 6.31 -23.07 -1.08
C THR A 71 7.69 -23.73 -1.21
N SER A 72 7.97 -24.43 -2.33
CA SER A 72 9.24 -25.10 -2.58
C SER A 72 10.38 -24.10 -2.79
N GLY A 73 10.09 -23.00 -3.48
CA GLY A 73 11.03 -21.88 -3.67
C GLY A 73 11.38 -21.17 -2.35
N LEU A 74 10.41 -20.96 -1.48
CA LEU A 74 10.58 -20.30 -0.18
C LEU A 74 11.45 -21.13 0.78
N LYS A 75 11.28 -22.46 0.80
CA LYS A 75 12.15 -23.36 1.61
C LYS A 75 13.58 -23.36 1.10
N LYS A 76 13.80 -23.34 -0.22
CA LYS A 76 15.16 -23.25 -0.81
C LYS A 76 15.81 -21.90 -0.58
N LEU A 77 15.06 -20.78 -0.61
CA LEU A 77 15.57 -19.44 -0.30
C LEU A 77 15.94 -19.30 1.17
N SER A 78 15.12 -19.82 2.10
CA SER A 78 15.42 -19.78 3.53
C SER A 78 16.66 -20.64 3.88
N ALA A 79 16.82 -21.78 3.23
CA ALA A 79 18.00 -22.64 3.40
C ALA A 79 19.27 -21.99 2.81
N ARG A 80 19.18 -21.32 1.64
CA ARG A 80 20.29 -20.57 1.05
C ARG A 80 20.68 -19.35 1.88
N ARG A 81 19.71 -18.64 2.46
CA ARG A 81 19.94 -17.52 3.37
C ARG A 81 20.69 -17.95 4.64
N LYS A 82 20.24 -19.04 5.30
CA LYS A 82 20.96 -19.62 6.45
C LYS A 82 22.38 -20.08 6.11
N ALA A 83 22.60 -20.60 4.89
CA ALA A 83 23.92 -21.02 4.42
C ALA A 83 24.82 -19.80 4.08
N ALA A 84 24.26 -18.73 3.56
CA ALA A 84 24.99 -17.48 3.28
C ALA A 84 25.38 -16.75 4.58
N GLU A 85 24.47 -16.67 5.55
CA GLU A 85 24.73 -16.12 6.89
C GLU A 85 25.84 -16.94 7.60
N LYS A 86 25.81 -18.28 7.49
CA LYS A 86 26.85 -19.15 8.08
C LYS A 86 28.22 -18.99 7.41
N ARG A 87 28.26 -18.69 6.10
CA ARG A 87 29.52 -18.40 5.38
C ARG A 87 30.09 -17.01 5.69
N GLN A 88 29.23 -16.00 5.88
CA GLN A 88 29.63 -14.66 6.25
C GLN A 88 30.21 -14.60 7.67
N VAL A 89 29.64 -15.37 8.62
CA VAL A 89 30.15 -15.49 9.99
C VAL A 89 31.50 -16.24 10.05
N ALA A 90 31.78 -17.15 9.11
CA ALA A 90 33.01 -17.91 9.08
C ALA A 90 34.20 -17.17 8.42
N SER A 91 33.97 -16.08 7.68
CA SER A 91 35.01 -15.36 6.94
C SER A 91 35.43 -14.03 7.57
N SER A 92 34.79 -13.55 8.64
CA SER A 92 35.12 -12.33 9.31
C SER A 92 35.54 -12.57 10.75
N GLY A 93 36.82 -12.87 10.94
CA GLY A 93 37.50 -12.92 12.26
C GLY A 93 37.72 -11.53 12.89
N ILE A 94 36.82 -10.56 12.64
CA ILE A 94 36.80 -9.25 13.28
C ILE A 94 35.33 -8.96 13.64
N THR A 95 34.94 -9.34 14.85
CA THR A 95 33.74 -8.86 15.50
C THR A 95 33.87 -7.37 15.82
N ARG A 96 33.69 -6.52 14.83
CA ARG A 96 33.20 -5.15 15.11
C ARG A 96 31.70 -5.29 15.37
N SER A 97 31.31 -5.20 16.63
CA SER A 97 29.94 -4.93 17.02
C SER A 97 29.53 -3.62 16.35
N ILE A 98 28.79 -3.69 15.26
CA ILE A 98 28.07 -2.54 14.72
C ILE A 98 27.02 -2.23 15.80
N PRO A 99 27.09 -1.08 16.48
CA PRO A 99 26.03 -0.70 17.40
C PRO A 99 24.72 -0.64 16.61
N PRO A 100 23.58 -1.03 17.19
CA PRO A 100 22.32 -0.88 16.53
C PRO A 100 22.18 0.58 16.13
N VAL A 101 22.06 0.85 14.83
CA VAL A 101 21.72 2.18 14.33
C VAL A 101 20.28 2.43 14.77
N VAL A 102 20.12 2.86 16.00
CA VAL A 102 18.93 3.57 16.43
C VAL A 102 18.90 4.79 15.51
N ALA A 103 17.80 5.00 14.80
CA ALA A 103 17.57 6.20 14.00
C ALA A 103 17.65 7.43 14.93
N ARG A 104 18.88 7.86 15.23
CA ARG A 104 19.14 8.99 16.11
C ARG A 104 18.71 10.23 15.35
N GLY A 105 17.68 10.88 15.85
CA GLY A 105 17.20 12.15 15.32
C GLY A 105 16.02 12.09 14.38
N THR A 106 15.20 11.00 14.42
CA THR A 106 13.92 10.99 13.72
C THR A 106 12.77 11.14 14.72
N ASN A 107 11.91 12.12 14.52
CA ASN A 107 10.67 12.28 15.26
C ASN A 107 9.50 12.32 14.25
N ILE A 108 8.49 11.49 14.48
CA ILE A 108 7.33 11.39 13.58
C ILE A 108 6.06 11.48 14.41
N THR A 109 5.30 12.54 14.22
CA THR A 109 3.96 12.67 14.79
C THR A 109 2.90 12.54 13.71
N SER A 110 1.69 12.21 14.10
CA SER A 110 0.60 12.07 13.13
C SER A 110 -0.76 12.50 13.67
N SER A 111 -1.58 13.04 12.77
CA SER A 111 -2.97 13.39 13.00
C SER A 111 -3.84 12.95 11.83
N ALA A 112 -5.16 13.03 11.98
CA ALA A 112 -6.09 12.78 10.89
C ALA A 112 -7.30 13.68 10.99
N VAL A 113 -7.77 14.19 9.84
CA VAL A 113 -8.96 15.01 9.73
C VAL A 113 -9.95 14.34 8.79
N SER A 114 -11.21 14.17 9.22
CA SER A 114 -12.28 13.68 8.37
C SER A 114 -12.66 14.73 7.33
N VAL A 115 -12.87 14.29 6.09
CA VAL A 115 -13.19 15.17 4.96
C VAL A 115 -14.38 14.67 4.13
N SER A 116 -14.96 13.54 4.48
CA SER A 116 -16.01 12.85 3.72
C SER A 116 -17.25 13.71 3.44
N SER A 117 -17.58 14.67 4.32
CA SER A 117 -18.70 15.59 4.12
C SER A 117 -18.47 16.61 2.99
N VAL A 118 -17.21 16.90 2.64
CA VAL A 118 -16.82 17.89 1.62
C VAL A 118 -16.28 17.22 0.36
N TYR A 119 -15.62 16.06 0.52
CA TYR A 119 -14.94 15.33 -0.54
C TYR A 119 -15.45 13.90 -0.65
N PRO A 120 -16.58 13.66 -1.33
CA PRO A 120 -17.13 12.32 -1.52
C PRO A 120 -16.10 11.34 -2.07
N GLY A 121 -16.04 10.13 -1.49
CA GLY A 121 -15.10 9.08 -1.88
C GLY A 121 -13.74 9.15 -1.17
N ILE A 122 -13.51 10.19 -0.37
CA ILE A 122 -12.33 10.32 0.50
C ILE A 122 -12.80 10.54 1.93
N ASP A 123 -12.40 9.69 2.86
CA ASP A 123 -12.87 9.77 4.24
C ASP A 123 -12.02 10.71 5.10
N ARG A 124 -10.69 10.70 4.87
CA ARG A 124 -9.78 11.51 5.69
C ARG A 124 -8.52 11.95 4.97
N VAL A 125 -7.90 13.00 5.53
CA VAL A 125 -6.50 13.38 5.30
C VAL A 125 -5.70 12.92 6.51
N LYS A 126 -4.78 11.99 6.31
CA LYS A 126 -3.81 11.56 7.32
C LYS A 126 -2.57 12.41 7.18
N ARG A 127 -2.14 13.07 8.27
CA ARG A 127 -0.97 13.97 8.28
C ARG A 127 0.15 13.38 9.10
N TYR A 128 1.38 13.58 8.63
CA TYR A 128 2.60 13.25 9.34
C TYR A 128 3.52 14.47 9.35
N GLU A 129 4.04 14.81 10.52
CA GLU A 129 5.17 15.72 10.70
C GLU A 129 6.41 14.84 10.85
N PHE A 130 7.30 14.88 9.88
CA PHE A 130 8.47 14.02 9.79
C PHE A 130 9.75 14.85 9.98
N THR A 131 10.35 14.76 11.16
CA THR A 131 11.60 15.46 11.49
C THR A 131 12.78 14.52 11.33
N HIS A 132 13.79 14.94 10.56
CA HIS A 132 15.01 14.15 10.37
C HIS A 132 16.23 15.06 10.22
N ARG A 133 17.40 14.59 10.68
CA ARG A 133 18.66 15.37 10.65
C ARG A 133 19.17 15.61 9.22
N ASP A 134 18.94 14.65 8.32
CA ASP A 134 19.44 14.70 6.94
C ASP A 134 18.47 15.42 5.98
N VAL A 135 17.34 15.94 6.48
CA VAL A 135 16.48 16.86 5.72
C VAL A 135 17.28 18.15 5.46
N PRO A 136 17.53 18.53 4.19
CA PRO A 136 18.20 19.77 3.86
C PRO A 136 17.41 20.99 4.31
N GLU A 137 18.07 22.12 4.57
CA GLU A 137 17.42 23.34 5.09
C GLU A 137 16.34 23.87 4.13
N ALA A 138 16.59 23.83 2.83
CA ALA A 138 15.63 24.23 1.82
C ALA A 138 14.34 23.37 1.82
N PHE A 139 14.38 22.19 2.42
CA PHE A 139 13.23 21.28 2.53
C PHE A 139 12.57 21.29 3.92
N ASP A 140 12.99 22.18 4.83
CA ASP A 140 12.21 22.43 6.06
C ASP A 140 10.85 23.01 5.70
N GLY A 141 9.77 22.38 6.19
CA GLY A 141 8.39 22.70 5.81
C GLY A 141 7.93 22.14 4.45
N PHE A 142 8.72 21.30 3.78
CA PHE A 142 8.39 20.71 2.48
C PHE A 142 7.20 19.75 2.60
N ARG A 143 6.21 19.89 1.72
CA ARG A 143 4.94 19.20 1.80
C ARG A 143 4.78 18.16 0.68
N ILE A 144 4.61 16.91 1.06
CA ILE A 144 4.43 15.76 0.17
C ILE A 144 2.97 15.30 0.27
N ALA A 145 2.27 15.22 -0.85
CA ALA A 145 1.04 14.46 -0.96
C ALA A 145 1.37 13.04 -1.41
N PHE A 146 0.84 12.03 -0.73
CA PHE A 146 0.97 10.63 -1.12
C PHE A 146 -0.40 9.98 -1.24
N ILE A 147 -0.64 9.34 -2.39
CA ILE A 147 -1.85 8.58 -2.70
C ILE A 147 -1.45 7.21 -3.26
N SER A 148 -2.28 6.20 -3.03
CA SER A 148 -2.07 4.84 -3.56
C SER A 148 -3.41 4.12 -3.66
N ASP A 149 -3.41 3.00 -4.37
CA ASP A 149 -4.54 2.07 -4.42
C ASP A 149 -5.85 2.78 -4.78
N LEU A 150 -5.81 3.52 -5.88
CA LEU A 150 -6.99 4.24 -6.37
C LEU A 150 -8.05 3.27 -6.87
N HIS A 151 -7.62 2.16 -7.52
CA HIS A 151 -8.52 1.19 -8.13
C HIS A 151 -9.72 1.88 -8.79
N TYR A 152 -9.41 2.88 -9.64
CA TYR A 152 -10.43 3.71 -10.28
C TYR A 152 -11.44 2.86 -11.04
N LYS A 153 -12.73 3.12 -10.81
CA LYS A 153 -13.92 2.37 -11.21
C LYS A 153 -14.27 1.19 -10.30
N SER A 154 -13.58 0.99 -9.18
CA SER A 154 -14.06 0.16 -8.08
C SER A 154 -15.18 0.89 -7.28
N LEU A 155 -15.05 0.98 -5.95
CA LEU A 155 -15.88 1.87 -5.12
C LEU A 155 -15.55 3.35 -5.41
N PHE A 156 -14.33 3.64 -5.80
CA PHE A 156 -13.83 4.98 -6.16
C PHE A 156 -14.14 5.28 -7.63
N LYS A 157 -15.05 6.22 -7.88
CA LYS A 157 -15.59 6.58 -9.19
C LYS A 157 -15.36 8.07 -9.51
N GLU A 158 -16.00 8.56 -10.59
CA GLU A 158 -15.82 9.89 -11.17
C GLU A 158 -15.94 11.02 -10.14
N LYS A 159 -17.01 11.03 -9.35
CA LYS A 159 -17.21 12.04 -8.29
C LYS A 159 -16.12 12.00 -7.22
N GLY A 160 -15.62 10.79 -6.92
CA GLY A 160 -14.48 10.60 -6.04
C GLY A 160 -13.19 11.16 -6.64
N LEU A 161 -12.95 10.91 -7.93
CA LEU A 161 -11.77 11.40 -8.66
C LEU A 161 -11.76 12.94 -8.73
N GLU A 162 -12.90 13.56 -9.04
CA GLU A 162 -13.05 15.01 -9.00
C GLU A 162 -12.78 15.58 -7.59
N SER A 163 -13.29 14.90 -6.57
CA SER A 163 -13.06 15.27 -5.17
C SER A 163 -11.60 15.12 -4.77
N LEU A 164 -10.93 14.07 -5.23
CA LEU A 164 -9.50 13.84 -5.00
C LEU A 164 -8.66 14.98 -5.57
N VAL A 165 -8.91 15.37 -6.82
CA VAL A 165 -8.18 16.47 -7.49
C VAL A 165 -8.38 17.79 -6.73
N ARG A 166 -9.62 18.12 -6.34
CA ARG A 166 -9.91 19.31 -5.54
C ARG A 166 -9.22 19.28 -4.18
N LEU A 167 -9.28 18.13 -3.50
CA LEU A 167 -8.67 17.95 -2.19
C LEU A 167 -7.15 18.10 -2.26
N LEU A 168 -6.49 17.43 -3.23
CA LEU A 168 -5.04 17.50 -3.42
C LEU A 168 -4.60 18.94 -3.70
N ASN A 169 -5.30 19.68 -4.57
CA ASN A 169 -5.02 21.08 -4.82
C ASN A 169 -5.18 21.96 -3.57
N ALA A 170 -6.18 21.68 -2.74
CA ALA A 170 -6.40 22.40 -1.47
C ALA A 170 -5.32 22.10 -0.42
N GLN A 171 -4.52 21.02 -0.59
CA GLN A 171 -3.42 20.73 0.32
C GLN A 171 -2.16 21.54 0.00
N HIS A 172 -2.03 22.15 -1.18
CA HIS A 172 -0.85 22.93 -1.60
C HIS A 172 0.46 22.13 -1.39
N ALA A 173 0.50 20.88 -1.83
CA ALA A 173 1.69 20.05 -1.73
C ALA A 173 2.75 20.51 -2.74
N ASP A 174 4.03 20.38 -2.36
CA ASP A 174 5.16 20.68 -3.26
C ASP A 174 5.37 19.58 -4.30
N VAL A 175 5.04 18.34 -3.96
CA VAL A 175 5.15 17.15 -4.81
C VAL A 175 3.99 16.20 -4.57
N LEU A 176 3.55 15.49 -5.61
CA LEU A 176 2.61 14.37 -5.51
C LEU A 176 3.37 13.06 -5.77
N LEU A 177 3.28 12.12 -4.84
CA LEU A 177 3.80 10.76 -4.96
C LEU A 177 2.64 9.77 -5.06
N MET A 178 2.74 8.80 -5.96
CA MET A 178 1.70 7.84 -6.26
C MET A 178 2.22 6.41 -6.13
N GLY A 179 1.57 5.61 -5.26
CA GLY A 179 2.03 4.30 -4.83
C GLY A 179 1.56 3.10 -5.66
N GLY A 180 0.89 3.32 -6.80
CA GLY A 180 0.43 2.23 -7.69
C GLY A 180 -1.00 1.77 -7.42
N ASP A 181 -1.42 0.74 -8.14
CA ASP A 181 -2.77 0.19 -8.22
C ASP A 181 -3.79 1.26 -8.59
N TYR A 182 -3.63 1.80 -9.82
CA TYR A 182 -4.35 2.97 -10.29
C TYR A 182 -5.80 2.68 -10.72
N GLN A 183 -6.06 1.54 -11.36
CA GLN A 183 -7.27 1.34 -12.16
C GLN A 183 -7.86 -0.09 -12.05
N GLU A 184 -9.15 -0.23 -12.45
CA GLU A 184 -9.86 -1.51 -12.61
C GLU A 184 -10.17 -1.85 -14.07
N GLY A 185 -9.43 -1.26 -15.02
CA GLY A 185 -9.53 -1.54 -16.46
C GLY A 185 -8.76 -0.53 -17.29
N CYS A 186 -8.01 -1.01 -18.29
CA CYS A 186 -7.10 -0.16 -19.09
C CYS A 186 -7.83 0.97 -19.83
N GLN A 187 -9.08 0.77 -20.22
CA GLN A 187 -9.91 1.79 -20.86
C GLN A 187 -10.12 3.05 -19.98
N PHE A 188 -9.89 2.95 -18.67
CA PHE A 188 -10.08 4.07 -17.74
C PHE A 188 -8.77 4.83 -17.44
N VAL A 189 -7.63 4.31 -17.89
CA VAL A 189 -6.31 4.92 -17.66
C VAL A 189 -6.23 6.33 -18.24
N PRO A 190 -6.65 6.61 -19.49
CA PRO A 190 -6.59 7.96 -20.05
C PRO A 190 -7.42 8.98 -19.25
N GLU A 191 -8.65 8.61 -18.85
CA GLU A 191 -9.54 9.48 -18.05
C GLU A 191 -8.92 9.79 -16.69
N LEU A 192 -8.40 8.77 -16.01
CA LEU A 192 -7.78 8.89 -14.69
C LEU A 192 -6.58 9.85 -14.74
N PHE A 193 -5.63 9.62 -15.64
CA PHE A 193 -4.42 10.44 -15.71
C PHE A 193 -4.68 11.85 -16.23
N ALA A 194 -5.66 12.05 -17.11
CA ALA A 194 -6.13 13.37 -17.51
C ALA A 194 -6.72 14.17 -16.32
N ALA A 195 -7.37 13.50 -15.38
CA ALA A 195 -7.87 14.14 -14.18
C ALA A 195 -6.74 14.43 -13.18
N LEU A 196 -5.84 13.46 -12.92
CA LEU A 196 -4.68 13.65 -12.04
C LEU A 196 -3.73 14.74 -12.53
N ALA A 197 -3.63 14.97 -13.85
CA ALA A 197 -2.85 16.06 -14.44
C ALA A 197 -3.32 17.47 -14.03
N LYS A 198 -4.54 17.59 -13.48
CA LYS A 198 -5.06 18.86 -12.95
C LYS A 198 -4.57 19.17 -11.54
N VAL A 199 -3.87 18.23 -10.89
CA VAL A 199 -3.25 18.45 -9.59
C VAL A 199 -2.00 19.31 -9.79
N LYS A 200 -1.90 20.40 -9.02
CA LYS A 200 -0.81 21.38 -9.12
C LYS A 200 0.21 21.13 -8.02
N THR A 201 1.38 20.69 -8.41
CA THR A 201 2.54 20.49 -7.53
C THR A 201 3.78 21.10 -8.17
N PRO A 202 4.45 22.08 -7.53
CA PRO A 202 5.59 22.79 -8.12
C PRO A 202 6.74 21.87 -8.55
N LEU A 203 6.99 20.78 -7.82
CA LEU A 203 8.05 19.83 -8.12
C LEU A 203 7.56 18.55 -8.83
N GLY A 204 6.32 18.58 -9.33
CA GLY A 204 5.78 17.56 -10.21
C GLY A 204 5.12 16.37 -9.50
N THR A 205 4.87 15.34 -10.29
CA THR A 205 4.19 14.11 -9.89
C THR A 205 5.03 12.90 -10.26
N TYR A 206 5.22 11.99 -9.31
CA TYR A 206 6.00 10.77 -9.46
C TYR A 206 5.18 9.57 -9.04
N GLY A 207 5.43 8.41 -9.61
CA GLY A 207 4.69 7.21 -9.24
C GLY A 207 5.42 5.91 -9.54
N VAL A 208 5.09 4.90 -8.76
CA VAL A 208 5.44 3.49 -9.02
C VAL A 208 4.19 2.73 -9.43
N MET A 209 4.37 1.52 -9.95
CA MET A 209 3.28 0.63 -10.35
C MET A 209 2.95 -0.36 -9.22
N GLY A 210 1.68 -0.71 -9.09
CA GLY A 210 1.21 -1.81 -8.27
C GLY A 210 1.05 -3.12 -9.05
N ASN A 211 0.63 -4.19 -8.38
CA ASN A 211 0.45 -5.49 -9.03
C ASN A 211 -0.64 -5.46 -10.10
N ASN A 212 -1.76 -4.78 -9.88
CA ASN A 212 -2.82 -4.67 -10.89
C ASN A 212 -2.36 -3.92 -12.14
N ASP A 213 -1.43 -2.98 -11.99
CA ASP A 213 -0.89 -2.20 -13.09
C ASP A 213 0.04 -3.06 -13.96
N TYR A 214 0.90 -3.89 -13.34
CA TYR A 214 1.78 -4.82 -14.07
C TYR A 214 1.01 -5.94 -14.77
N GLU A 215 -0.05 -6.44 -14.16
CA GLU A 215 -0.83 -7.54 -14.72
C GLU A 215 -1.55 -7.15 -16.03
N ARG A 216 -1.92 -5.87 -16.21
CA ARG A 216 -2.84 -5.47 -17.28
C ARG A 216 -2.45 -4.25 -18.09
N CYS A 217 -2.07 -3.13 -17.47
CA CYS A 217 -2.11 -1.83 -18.12
C CYS A 217 -0.78 -1.08 -18.02
N HIS A 218 0.31 -1.76 -17.71
CA HIS A 218 1.62 -1.14 -17.45
C HIS A 218 2.04 -0.12 -18.50
N ASP A 219 2.12 -0.53 -19.76
CA ASP A 219 2.62 0.34 -20.84
C ASP A 219 1.70 1.54 -21.10
N GLU A 220 0.39 1.35 -20.91
CA GLU A 220 -0.58 2.42 -21.07
C GLU A 220 -0.45 3.45 -19.95
N ILE A 221 -0.29 3.00 -18.71
CA ILE A 221 -0.07 3.87 -17.55
C ILE A 221 1.22 4.67 -17.74
N ILE A 222 2.33 4.02 -18.10
CA ILE A 222 3.61 4.68 -18.38
C ILE A 222 3.45 5.75 -19.48
N ARG A 223 2.73 5.43 -20.55
CA ARG A 223 2.48 6.35 -21.66
C ARG A 223 1.67 7.56 -21.19
N GLU A 224 0.57 7.36 -20.47
CA GLU A 224 -0.27 8.46 -19.99
C GLU A 224 0.44 9.30 -18.91
N MET A 225 1.18 8.69 -17.99
CA MET A 225 2.02 9.44 -17.05
C MET A 225 2.97 10.38 -17.80
N LYS A 226 3.74 9.87 -18.76
CA LYS A 226 4.69 10.65 -19.56
C LYS A 226 3.98 11.74 -20.38
N ARG A 227 2.81 11.44 -20.94
CA ARG A 227 2.00 12.38 -21.72
C ARG A 227 1.65 13.64 -20.92
N TYR A 228 1.40 13.49 -19.61
CA TYR A 228 1.07 14.59 -18.72
C TYR A 228 2.26 15.10 -17.90
N GLY A 229 3.49 14.74 -18.27
CA GLY A 229 4.71 15.20 -17.58
C GLY A 229 4.92 14.57 -16.19
N MET A 230 4.17 13.53 -15.86
CA MET A 230 4.40 12.74 -14.66
C MET A 230 5.56 11.77 -14.86
N ARG A 231 6.27 11.42 -13.81
CA ARG A 231 7.48 10.60 -13.85
C ARG A 231 7.25 9.22 -13.24
N PRO A 232 7.14 8.15 -14.05
CA PRO A 232 7.16 6.79 -13.54
C PRO A 232 8.56 6.44 -13.05
N LEU A 233 8.66 5.85 -11.85
CA LEU A 233 9.91 5.40 -11.24
C LEU A 233 10.00 3.86 -11.34
N GLU A 234 10.62 3.39 -12.42
CA GLU A 234 10.79 1.99 -12.75
C GLU A 234 12.18 1.50 -12.29
N HIS A 235 12.36 1.26 -11.01
CA HIS A 235 13.65 0.92 -10.39
C HIS A 235 14.70 2.02 -10.62
N GLN A 236 14.27 3.25 -10.43
CA GLN A 236 15.02 4.45 -10.79
C GLN A 236 15.11 5.41 -9.62
N LEU A 237 16.12 6.28 -9.72
CA LEU A 237 16.32 7.42 -8.85
C LEU A 237 15.92 8.69 -9.62
N ASP A 238 15.34 9.64 -8.90
CA ASP A 238 15.16 11.02 -9.35
C ASP A 238 15.50 11.98 -8.22
N THR A 239 15.62 13.26 -8.53
CA THR A 239 16.07 14.26 -7.57
C THR A 239 15.11 15.43 -7.54
N LEU A 240 14.55 15.72 -6.39
CA LEU A 240 13.82 16.96 -6.14
C LEU A 240 14.82 18.05 -5.74
N ARG A 241 14.78 19.19 -6.45
CA ARG A 241 15.69 20.32 -6.20
C ARG A 241 14.92 21.54 -5.75
N ARG A 242 15.44 22.19 -4.70
CA ARG A 242 14.86 23.42 -4.14
C ARG A 242 15.98 24.28 -3.57
N ASN A 243 16.07 25.55 -4.03
CA ASN A 243 17.03 26.53 -3.55
C ASN A 243 18.50 26.04 -3.48
N GLY A 244 18.93 25.26 -4.49
CA GLY A 244 20.29 24.72 -4.56
C GLY A 244 20.55 23.43 -3.79
N GLU A 245 19.62 23.00 -2.94
CA GLU A 245 19.68 21.72 -2.22
C GLU A 245 18.80 20.65 -2.88
N GLN A 246 18.92 19.41 -2.46
CA GLN A 246 18.20 18.29 -3.06
C GLN A 246 17.82 17.21 -2.06
N ILE A 247 16.75 16.50 -2.36
CA ILE A 247 16.39 15.20 -1.78
C ILE A 247 16.20 14.18 -2.91
N ILE A 248 16.40 12.90 -2.59
CA ILE A 248 16.36 11.84 -3.59
C ILE A 248 15.03 11.08 -3.45
N LEU A 249 14.38 10.86 -4.60
CA LEU A 249 13.28 9.91 -4.74
C LEU A 249 13.82 8.63 -5.37
N ALA A 250 13.55 7.49 -4.74
CA ALA A 250 13.82 6.18 -5.29
C ALA A 250 12.48 5.47 -5.52
N GLY A 251 12.28 4.83 -6.66
CA GLY A 251 11.10 4.03 -6.93
C GLY A 251 11.46 2.60 -7.30
N VAL A 252 10.68 1.63 -6.82
CA VAL A 252 10.87 0.21 -7.09
C VAL A 252 9.95 -0.25 -8.20
N ARG A 253 10.54 -0.86 -9.24
CA ARG A 253 9.81 -1.58 -10.27
C ARG A 253 9.36 -2.93 -9.74
N ASN A 254 8.11 -3.29 -9.97
CA ASN A 254 7.52 -4.60 -9.64
C ASN A 254 8.11 -5.25 -8.37
N PRO A 255 7.71 -4.80 -7.18
CA PRO A 255 8.30 -5.26 -5.92
C PRO A 255 8.00 -6.73 -5.60
N PHE A 256 7.17 -7.39 -6.39
CA PHE A 256 6.84 -8.83 -6.27
C PHE A 256 7.81 -9.72 -7.06
N ASP A 257 8.54 -9.17 -8.04
CA ASP A 257 9.55 -9.89 -8.81
C ASP A 257 10.94 -9.66 -8.20
N LEU A 258 11.21 -10.31 -7.08
CA LEU A 258 12.49 -10.20 -6.37
C LEU A 258 13.66 -10.85 -7.12
N ALA A 259 13.40 -11.72 -8.10
CA ALA A 259 14.45 -12.30 -8.93
C ALA A 259 15.16 -11.20 -9.76
N ASN A 260 14.39 -10.23 -10.26
CA ASN A 260 14.91 -9.12 -11.06
C ASN A 260 15.07 -7.83 -10.28
N ASN A 261 14.29 -7.61 -9.21
CA ASN A 261 14.22 -6.34 -8.48
C ASN A 261 14.61 -6.49 -6.99
N GLY A 262 15.25 -7.57 -6.59
CA GLY A 262 15.66 -7.86 -5.20
C GLY A 262 16.88 -7.07 -4.71
N VAL A 263 17.38 -6.11 -5.51
CA VAL A 263 18.44 -5.17 -5.11
C VAL A 263 17.86 -3.78 -5.12
N SER A 264 17.73 -3.14 -3.97
CA SER A 264 17.13 -1.80 -3.89
C SER A 264 17.98 -0.75 -4.62
N PRO A 265 17.36 0.18 -5.37
CA PRO A 265 18.08 1.29 -6.00
C PRO A 265 18.75 2.21 -4.99
N THR A 266 18.35 2.17 -3.70
CA THR A 266 18.89 3.03 -2.65
C THR A 266 20.28 2.60 -2.15
N LEU A 267 20.71 1.36 -2.43
CA LEU A 267 21.97 0.83 -1.90
C LEU A 267 23.22 1.55 -2.42
N SER A 268 23.13 2.18 -3.60
CA SER A 268 24.22 2.95 -4.19
C SER A 268 24.31 4.40 -3.70
N LEU A 269 23.35 4.85 -2.88
CA LEU A 269 23.28 6.23 -2.39
C LEU A 269 24.17 6.46 -1.18
N SER A 270 24.49 7.72 -0.91
CA SER A 270 25.22 8.11 0.29
C SER A 270 24.31 8.06 1.52
N PRO A 271 24.80 7.58 2.69
CA PRO A 271 24.05 7.70 3.94
C PRO A 271 23.81 9.15 4.41
N ALA A 272 24.39 10.14 3.75
CA ALA A 272 24.19 11.56 4.04
C ALA A 272 23.08 12.19 3.18
N ASP A 273 22.62 11.50 2.14
CA ASP A 273 21.49 11.94 1.33
C ASP A 273 20.17 11.70 2.08
N PHE A 274 19.23 12.63 1.98
CA PHE A 274 17.85 12.36 2.42
C PHE A 274 17.09 11.65 1.30
N VAL A 275 16.66 10.42 1.56
CA VAL A 275 16.10 9.51 0.55
C VAL A 275 14.70 9.05 0.92
N ILE A 276 13.74 9.29 0.02
CA ILE A 276 12.39 8.75 0.09
C ILE A 276 12.30 7.58 -0.89
N LEU A 277 12.03 6.39 -0.39
CA LEU A 277 11.77 5.19 -1.19
C LEU A 277 10.28 5.01 -1.40
N LEU A 278 9.83 5.03 -2.64
CA LEU A 278 8.47 4.74 -3.05
C LEU A 278 8.38 3.29 -3.54
N VAL A 279 7.51 2.49 -2.92
CA VAL A 279 7.30 1.09 -3.27
C VAL A 279 5.83 0.74 -3.09
N HIS A 280 5.27 -0.11 -3.97
CA HIS A 280 3.84 -0.43 -3.87
C HIS A 280 3.53 -1.23 -2.60
N THR A 281 4.25 -2.34 -2.33
CA THR A 281 4.03 -3.17 -1.14
C THR A 281 5.04 -2.90 -0.03
N PRO A 282 4.63 -2.77 1.24
CA PRO A 282 5.54 -2.59 2.37
C PRO A 282 6.45 -3.81 2.61
N ASP A 283 6.03 -5.00 2.16
CA ASP A 283 6.77 -6.25 2.32
C ASP A 283 8.16 -6.17 1.68
N TYR A 284 8.28 -5.45 0.55
CA TYR A 284 9.57 -5.24 -0.11
C TYR A 284 10.64 -4.67 0.82
N ALA A 285 10.29 -3.68 1.65
CA ALA A 285 11.24 -3.03 2.56
C ALA A 285 11.66 -3.93 3.74
N GLU A 286 11.03 -5.07 3.93
CA GLU A 286 11.45 -6.09 4.89
C GLU A 286 12.23 -7.22 4.19
N ASP A 287 11.81 -7.62 2.98
CA ASP A 287 12.41 -8.71 2.22
C ASP A 287 13.76 -8.33 1.60
N VAL A 288 13.89 -7.06 1.22
CA VAL A 288 15.05 -6.48 0.54
C VAL A 288 15.70 -5.44 1.44
N SER A 289 17.04 -5.42 1.47
CA SER A 289 17.73 -4.33 2.13
C SER A 289 17.44 -3.01 1.42
N VAL A 290 16.82 -2.08 2.15
CA VAL A 290 16.55 -0.71 1.71
C VAL A 290 17.44 0.28 2.47
N ALA A 291 18.65 -0.11 2.79
CA ALA A 291 19.64 0.76 3.42
C ALA A 291 19.80 2.07 2.61
N ASN A 292 20.17 3.14 3.31
CA ASN A 292 20.24 4.50 2.78
C ASN A 292 18.85 5.06 2.34
N SER A 293 17.76 4.54 2.90
CA SER A 293 16.43 5.17 2.83
C SER A 293 16.09 5.76 4.20
N ASP A 294 15.58 6.98 4.22
CA ASP A 294 15.14 7.66 5.46
C ASP A 294 13.66 7.53 5.69
N LEU A 295 12.89 7.36 4.62
CA LEU A 295 11.46 7.17 4.66
C LEU A 295 11.00 6.26 3.52
N VAL A 296 10.19 5.24 3.84
CA VAL A 296 9.52 4.39 2.86
C VAL A 296 8.04 4.75 2.81
N LEU A 297 7.50 4.89 1.59
CA LEU A 297 6.07 5.10 1.36
C LEU A 297 5.50 3.89 0.61
N ALA A 298 4.43 3.30 1.17
CA ALA A 298 3.81 2.09 0.61
C ALA A 298 2.29 2.10 0.71
N GLY A 299 1.64 1.34 -0.19
CA GLY A 299 0.21 1.07 -0.23
C GLY A 299 -0.11 -0.42 -0.08
N HIS A 300 -0.84 -0.98 -1.06
CA HIS A 300 -1.13 -2.41 -1.27
C HIS A 300 -2.03 -3.06 -0.21
N THR A 301 -1.84 -2.78 1.06
CA THR A 301 -2.55 -3.47 2.15
C THR A 301 -4.01 -3.02 2.33
N HIS A 302 -4.39 -1.90 1.72
CA HIS A 302 -5.72 -1.26 1.88
C HIS A 302 -6.12 -1.01 3.35
N GLY A 303 -5.15 -1.05 4.28
CA GLY A 303 -5.46 -1.10 5.71
C GLY A 303 -6.33 -2.30 6.09
N GLY A 304 -6.27 -3.40 5.32
CA GLY A 304 -7.10 -4.60 5.43
C GLY A 304 -8.50 -4.44 4.84
N GLN A 305 -8.83 -3.29 4.23
CA GLN A 305 -10.10 -2.94 3.58
C GLN A 305 -11.36 -3.15 4.44
N VAL A 306 -11.48 -4.31 5.11
CA VAL A 306 -12.52 -4.62 6.10
C VAL A 306 -11.86 -4.93 7.44
N ARG A 307 -12.09 -4.05 8.41
CA ARG A 307 -11.63 -4.22 9.80
C ARG A 307 -12.79 -4.15 10.76
N ILE A 308 -12.89 -5.14 11.64
CA ILE A 308 -13.88 -5.19 12.72
C ILE A 308 -13.11 -5.20 14.04
N PHE A 309 -13.35 -4.21 14.89
CA PHE A 309 -12.62 -4.00 16.15
C PHE A 309 -11.09 -4.01 16.00
N GLY A 310 -10.59 -3.46 14.88
CA GLY A 310 -9.14 -3.41 14.58
C GLY A 310 -8.57 -4.67 13.92
N TYR A 311 -9.29 -5.78 13.89
CA TYR A 311 -8.88 -7.01 13.22
C TYR A 311 -9.28 -7.00 11.75
N ALA A 312 -8.31 -7.27 10.85
CA ALA A 312 -8.53 -7.46 9.42
C ALA A 312 -8.38 -8.95 9.09
N PRO A 313 -9.43 -9.64 8.60
CA PRO A 313 -9.35 -11.07 8.31
C PRO A 313 -8.50 -11.40 7.07
N ILE A 314 -8.37 -10.44 6.15
CA ILE A 314 -7.60 -10.58 4.91
C ILE A 314 -6.65 -9.40 4.81
N ILE A 315 -5.35 -9.68 4.69
CA ILE A 315 -4.30 -8.68 4.50
C ILE A 315 -3.39 -9.21 3.40
N PRO A 316 -3.23 -8.49 2.28
CA PRO A 316 -2.35 -8.91 1.19
C PRO A 316 -0.87 -8.63 1.52
N SER A 317 -0.39 -9.19 2.62
CA SER A 317 0.98 -9.12 3.11
C SER A 317 1.32 -10.43 3.80
N HIS A 318 2.48 -11.00 3.48
CA HIS A 318 2.93 -12.21 4.18
C HIS A 318 3.44 -11.93 5.61
N TYR A 319 3.62 -10.64 5.97
CA TYR A 319 3.86 -10.19 7.34
C TYR A 319 2.56 -9.89 8.11
N GLY A 320 1.40 -10.10 7.49
CA GLY A 320 0.10 -9.92 8.11
C GLY A 320 -0.11 -8.50 8.65
N SER A 321 -0.57 -8.38 9.90
CA SER A 321 -0.90 -7.09 10.50
C SER A 321 0.32 -6.20 10.83
N ARG A 322 1.55 -6.72 10.71
CA ARG A 322 2.77 -5.95 11.02
C ARG A 322 2.84 -4.68 10.19
N PHE A 323 2.53 -4.75 8.89
CA PHE A 323 2.58 -3.61 7.98
C PHE A 323 1.20 -3.15 7.50
N LEU A 324 0.17 -3.36 8.31
CA LEU A 324 -1.21 -3.14 7.90
C LEU A 324 -1.51 -1.70 7.48
N THR A 325 -1.12 -0.71 8.28
CA THR A 325 -1.41 0.72 8.01
C THR A 325 -0.67 1.65 8.96
N GLY A 326 -0.48 2.89 8.57
CA GLY A 326 0.11 3.94 9.38
C GLY A 326 1.63 3.88 9.44
N LEU A 327 2.21 4.52 10.47
CA LEU A 327 3.64 4.48 10.69
C LEU A 327 4.07 3.10 11.17
N LYS A 328 5.04 2.53 10.49
CA LYS A 328 5.66 1.23 10.76
C LYS A 328 7.17 1.35 10.69
N TYR A 329 7.85 0.30 11.12
CA TYR A 329 9.31 0.19 11.01
C TYR A 329 9.65 -1.21 10.52
N ASN A 330 10.56 -1.30 9.55
CA ASN A 330 11.12 -2.59 9.15
C ASN A 330 12.08 -3.13 10.24
N SER A 331 12.65 -4.31 10.05
CA SER A 331 13.60 -4.91 11.00
C SER A 331 14.89 -4.07 11.17
N ALA A 332 15.27 -3.32 10.13
CA ALA A 332 16.40 -2.38 10.18
C ALA A 332 16.05 -1.01 10.82
N LYS A 333 14.83 -0.84 11.35
CA LYS A 333 14.31 0.38 11.97
C LYS A 333 14.13 1.57 11.01
N ILE A 334 14.03 1.31 9.73
CA ILE A 334 13.70 2.33 8.73
C ILE A 334 12.18 2.61 8.83
N PRO A 335 11.76 3.88 8.98
CA PRO A 335 10.36 4.24 9.08
C PRO A 335 9.63 4.05 7.74
N MET A 336 8.41 3.53 7.82
CA MET A 336 7.52 3.32 6.69
C MET A 336 6.15 3.91 6.97
N ILE A 337 5.60 4.66 6.03
CA ILE A 337 4.21 5.10 6.07
C ILE A 337 3.43 4.24 5.09
N VAL A 338 2.52 3.42 5.62
CA VAL A 338 1.65 2.53 4.85
C VAL A 338 0.26 3.12 4.83
N THR A 339 -0.24 3.49 3.63
CA THR A 339 -1.58 4.08 3.48
C THR A 339 -2.66 3.01 3.39
N ASN A 340 -3.90 3.39 3.76
CA ASN A 340 -5.08 2.57 3.50
C ASN A 340 -5.49 2.60 2.01
N GLY A 341 -4.92 3.50 1.21
CA GLY A 341 -5.40 3.73 -0.14
C GLY A 341 -6.80 4.36 -0.21
N ILE A 342 -7.33 4.48 -1.42
CA ILE A 342 -8.59 5.18 -1.68
C ILE A 342 -9.68 4.22 -2.19
N GLY A 343 -9.40 3.44 -3.23
CA GLY A 343 -10.34 2.50 -3.83
C GLY A 343 -10.47 1.18 -3.07
N THR A 344 -10.99 0.18 -3.74
CA THR A 344 -11.17 -1.17 -3.19
C THR A 344 -10.68 -2.22 -4.18
N SER A 345 -10.06 -3.27 -3.67
CA SER A 345 -9.67 -4.45 -4.44
C SER A 345 -10.64 -5.61 -4.20
N ASN A 346 -10.88 -6.43 -5.21
CA ASN A 346 -11.72 -7.64 -5.20
C ASN A 346 -13.21 -7.42 -4.86
N LYS A 347 -13.53 -6.72 -3.81
CA LYS A 347 -14.92 -6.45 -3.36
C LYS A 347 -15.11 -4.96 -3.10
N ASN A 348 -16.19 -4.40 -3.62
CA ASN A 348 -16.54 -2.99 -3.44
C ASN A 348 -17.13 -2.72 -2.05
N ILE A 349 -16.34 -3.00 -1.01
CA ILE A 349 -16.70 -2.79 0.39
C ILE A 349 -15.48 -2.29 1.17
N ARG A 350 -15.67 -1.30 2.03
CA ARG A 350 -14.66 -0.76 2.94
C ARG A 350 -15.29 -0.50 4.31
N ILE A 351 -14.75 -1.13 5.36
CA ILE A 351 -15.26 -1.02 6.74
C ILE A 351 -14.07 -0.86 7.69
N GLY A 352 -14.07 0.16 8.54
CA GLY A 352 -13.02 0.39 9.54
C GLY A 352 -11.62 0.68 8.99
N ALA A 353 -11.49 0.80 7.67
CA ALA A 353 -10.29 1.18 6.96
C ALA A 353 -10.60 2.38 6.05
N PRO A 354 -10.67 3.60 6.58
CA PRO A 354 -11.11 4.78 5.83
C PRO A 354 -10.23 5.04 4.61
N ALA A 355 -10.87 5.43 3.49
CA ALA A 355 -10.19 5.92 2.29
C ALA A 355 -9.42 7.20 2.62
N GLU A 356 -8.14 7.26 2.27
CA GLU A 356 -7.30 8.38 2.73
C GLU A 356 -6.31 8.87 1.69
N ILE A 357 -6.03 10.18 1.77
CA ILE A 357 -4.78 10.73 1.28
C ILE A 357 -3.83 10.94 2.46
N VAL A 358 -2.54 10.84 2.19
CA VAL A 358 -1.48 11.08 3.17
C VAL A 358 -0.77 12.38 2.84
N MET A 359 -0.61 13.24 3.84
CA MET A 359 0.20 14.46 3.75
C MET A 359 1.38 14.31 4.69
N ILE A 360 2.59 14.59 4.20
CA ILE A 360 3.82 14.53 4.99
C ILE A 360 4.48 15.90 4.90
N THR A 361 4.78 16.50 6.06
CA THR A 361 5.60 17.70 6.13
C THR A 361 6.99 17.29 6.64
N LEU A 362 8.02 17.60 5.88
CA LEU A 362 9.39 17.37 6.29
C LEU A 362 9.88 18.51 7.18
N HIS A 363 10.60 18.17 8.23
CA HIS A 363 11.25 19.12 9.12
C HIS A 363 12.72 18.75 9.30
N ARG A 364 13.58 19.77 9.22
CA ARG A 364 14.98 19.62 9.59
C ARG A 364 15.12 19.54 11.10
N LEU A 365 15.79 18.51 11.61
CA LEU A 365 16.19 18.47 13.01
C LEU A 365 17.27 19.54 13.25
N ARG A 366 16.97 20.53 14.09
CA ARG A 366 17.94 21.53 14.54
C ARG A 366 18.67 20.96 15.75
N ASN A 367 20.00 20.97 15.72
CA ASN A 367 20.79 20.70 16.92
C ASN A 367 20.61 21.90 17.86
N GLU A 368 20.02 21.67 19.02
CA GLU A 368 20.00 22.65 20.12
C GLU A 368 21.38 22.80 20.74
#